data_e677857501eb2f67734c0dcaa64f8e7e
#
_entry.id   e677857501eb2f67734c0dcaa64f8e7e
#
_cell.length_a   1.000
_cell.length_b   1.000
_cell.length_c   1.000
_cell.angle_alpha   90.00
_cell.angle_beta   90.00
_cell.angle_gamma   90.00
#
_symmetry.space_group_name_H-M   'P 1'
#
loop_
_entity.id
_entity.type
_entity.pdbx_description
1 polymer ?
#
loop_
_entity_poly.entity_id
_entity_poly.type
_entity_poly.pdbx_seq_one_letter_code
_entity_poly.pdbx_strand_id
1 'polypeptide(L)'
;MSRGLGDVYKRQVFLSNIDNVINNQYKIDFYRNFLVPLKVGKIKKIILDLRGNGGGMVLDARTFTDRFITKDAIFGYQRFKEDNNPFSYTPWTPCMTKTTGIGIKKEIPIVILLDNNSASMSEISTLMLKSQGKHVTVVGGYSAGATAGLGDSDQFNGGIRGKVSDYLEFYMPLLAMQDATHTVIEGIGIKPDLLVDPLTEDEVREMALSPFTHIDRTLKQAIEVLSNN
;
A
#
# COMPACT_ATOMS: atom_id res chain seq x y z
N MET A 1 -17.32 6.23 -24.42
CA MET A 1 -16.79 4.86 -24.42
C MET A 1 -15.27 4.94 -24.46
N SER A 2 -14.59 4.88 -23.32
CA SER A 2 -13.11 4.84 -23.29
C SER A 2 -12.67 3.37 -23.42
N ARG A 3 -12.34 2.98 -24.62
CA ARG A 3 -11.61 1.73 -24.86
C ARG A 3 -10.14 2.01 -24.57
N GLY A 4 -9.58 1.40 -23.53
CA GLY A 4 -8.14 1.26 -23.40
C GLY A 4 -7.46 1.76 -22.13
N LEU A 5 -8.15 2.33 -21.19
CA LEU A 5 -7.61 2.58 -19.84
C LEU A 5 -7.88 1.35 -18.99
N GLY A 6 -6.81 0.74 -18.44
CA GLY A 6 -6.95 -0.28 -17.40
C GLY A 6 -7.73 0.29 -16.21
N ASP A 7 -8.34 -0.60 -15.44
CA ASP A 7 -9.11 -0.15 -14.27
C ASP A 7 -8.16 0.53 -13.27
N VAL A 8 -8.43 1.82 -12.99
CA VAL A 8 -7.72 2.60 -11.98
C VAL A 8 -8.45 2.42 -10.65
N TYR A 9 -7.77 1.84 -9.68
CA TYR A 9 -8.28 1.69 -8.33
C TYR A 9 -7.64 2.71 -7.41
N LYS A 10 -8.46 3.65 -6.90
CA LYS A 10 -8.07 4.58 -5.84
C LYS A 10 -8.71 4.17 -4.53
N ARG A 11 -7.88 3.87 -3.54
CA ARG A 11 -8.34 3.57 -2.19
C ARG A 11 -7.65 4.50 -1.20
N GLN A 12 -8.43 5.37 -0.55
CA GLN A 12 -7.89 6.41 0.34
C GLN A 12 -7.48 5.89 1.70
N VAL A 13 -8.07 4.80 2.18
CA VAL A 13 -7.74 4.18 3.48
C VAL A 13 -8.06 2.69 3.42
N PHE A 14 -7.22 1.84 4.00
CA PHE A 14 -7.57 0.45 4.27
C PHE A 14 -8.41 0.40 5.55
N LEU A 15 -9.73 0.38 5.40
CA LEU A 15 -10.66 0.36 6.52
C LEU A 15 -11.10 -1.06 6.85
N SER A 16 -11.09 -1.42 8.13
CA SER A 16 -11.49 -2.73 8.65
C SER A 16 -12.99 -3.03 8.56
N ASN A 17 -13.79 -2.09 8.11
CA ASN A 17 -15.25 -2.20 8.16
C ASN A 17 -15.87 -2.93 6.95
N ILE A 18 -15.17 -3.90 6.38
CA ILE A 18 -15.76 -4.79 5.38
C ILE A 18 -16.96 -5.56 5.98
N ASP A 19 -16.98 -5.74 7.30
CA ASP A 19 -18.04 -6.49 8.01
C ASP A 19 -19.16 -5.61 8.60
N ASN A 20 -19.05 -4.29 8.54
CA ASN A 20 -20.09 -3.42 9.06
C ASN A 20 -21.25 -3.24 8.06
N VAL A 21 -22.48 -3.25 8.56
CA VAL A 21 -23.73 -3.16 7.77
C VAL A 21 -23.75 -1.94 6.84
N ILE A 22 -23.13 -0.83 7.25
CA ILE A 22 -23.01 0.40 6.47
C ILE A 22 -22.14 0.20 5.21
N ASN A 23 -21.24 -0.78 5.21
CA ASN A 23 -20.28 -1.03 4.13
C ASN A 23 -20.63 -2.22 3.23
N ASN A 24 -21.80 -2.82 3.38
CA ASN A 24 -22.21 -3.94 2.53
C ASN A 24 -22.20 -3.55 1.03
N GLN A 25 -22.54 -2.30 0.71
CA GLN A 25 -22.53 -1.83 -0.67
C GLN A 25 -21.09 -1.78 -1.23
N TYR A 26 -20.13 -1.26 -0.47
CA TYR A 26 -18.72 -1.26 -0.88
C TYR A 26 -18.15 -2.66 -1.05
N LYS A 27 -18.53 -3.58 -0.17
CA LYS A 27 -18.15 -5.00 -0.27
C LYS A 27 -18.73 -5.64 -1.53
N ILE A 28 -20.00 -5.40 -1.81
CA ILE A 28 -20.67 -5.89 -3.01
C ILE A 28 -20.03 -5.30 -4.27
N ASP A 29 -19.76 -4.00 -4.28
CA ASP A 29 -19.17 -3.31 -5.42
C ASP A 29 -17.73 -3.77 -5.67
N PHE A 30 -16.93 -3.92 -4.61
CA PHE A 30 -15.59 -4.48 -4.71
C PHE A 30 -15.61 -5.92 -5.24
N TYR A 31 -16.53 -6.75 -4.74
CA TYR A 31 -16.69 -8.11 -5.23
C TYR A 31 -17.10 -8.16 -6.70
N ARG A 32 -18.16 -7.43 -7.07
CA ARG A 32 -18.72 -7.44 -8.43
C ARG A 32 -17.81 -6.78 -9.46
N ASN A 33 -17.27 -5.61 -9.11
CA ASN A 33 -16.57 -4.77 -10.08
C ASN A 33 -15.07 -5.06 -10.14
N PHE A 34 -14.53 -5.73 -9.13
CA PHE A 34 -13.11 -6.05 -9.08
C PHE A 34 -12.83 -7.56 -8.96
N LEU A 35 -13.25 -8.20 -7.85
CA LEU A 35 -12.85 -9.58 -7.59
C LEU A 35 -13.38 -10.57 -8.63
N VAL A 36 -14.64 -10.45 -9.06
CA VAL A 36 -15.21 -11.33 -10.09
C VAL A 36 -14.52 -11.12 -11.45
N PRO A 37 -14.40 -9.88 -11.97
CA PRO A 37 -13.66 -9.62 -13.19
C PRO A 37 -12.19 -10.09 -13.16
N LEU A 38 -11.53 -9.90 -12.01
CA LEU A 38 -10.16 -10.37 -11.79
C LEU A 38 -10.08 -11.90 -11.90
N LYS A 39 -10.95 -12.59 -11.17
CA LYS A 39 -10.99 -14.07 -11.12
C LYS A 39 -11.27 -14.69 -12.49
N VAL A 40 -12.14 -14.11 -13.29
CA VAL A 40 -12.46 -14.58 -14.65
C VAL A 40 -11.49 -14.05 -15.71
N GLY A 41 -10.43 -13.35 -15.31
CA GLY A 41 -9.38 -12.87 -16.19
C GLY A 41 -9.79 -11.73 -17.13
N LYS A 42 -10.83 -10.98 -16.81
CA LYS A 42 -11.22 -9.76 -17.54
C LYS A 42 -10.28 -8.60 -17.28
N ILE A 43 -9.77 -8.49 -16.05
CA ILE A 43 -8.75 -7.51 -15.70
C ILE A 43 -7.39 -8.03 -16.15
N LYS A 44 -6.71 -7.25 -16.98
CA LYS A 44 -5.42 -7.62 -17.59
C LYS A 44 -4.26 -6.80 -17.03
N LYS A 45 -4.53 -5.61 -16.52
CA LYS A 45 -3.54 -4.64 -16.02
C LYS A 45 -4.20 -3.83 -14.92
N ILE A 46 -3.45 -3.37 -13.93
CA ILE A 46 -3.97 -2.60 -12.78
C ILE A 46 -3.10 -1.37 -12.56
N ILE A 47 -3.74 -0.24 -12.28
CA ILE A 47 -3.14 0.89 -11.59
C ILE A 47 -3.75 0.94 -10.20
N LEU A 48 -2.91 0.77 -9.18
CA LEU A 48 -3.28 0.90 -7.77
C LEU A 48 -2.83 2.27 -7.28
N ASP A 49 -3.77 3.21 -7.17
CA ASP A 49 -3.48 4.55 -6.67
C ASP A 49 -3.55 4.56 -5.14
N LEU A 50 -2.39 4.60 -4.49
CA LEU A 50 -2.23 4.70 -3.04
C LEU A 50 -1.78 6.11 -2.60
N ARG A 51 -1.77 7.08 -3.50
CA ARG A 51 -1.45 8.47 -3.15
C ARG A 51 -2.48 9.01 -2.16
N GLY A 52 -2.00 9.67 -1.11
CA GLY A 52 -2.83 10.16 -0.02
C GLY A 52 -3.44 9.05 0.86
N ASN A 53 -3.03 7.80 0.71
CA ASN A 53 -3.52 6.69 1.51
C ASN A 53 -2.62 6.47 2.74
N GLY A 54 -3.09 6.89 3.90
CA GLY A 54 -2.37 6.78 5.19
C GLY A 54 -2.28 5.36 5.77
N GLY A 55 -2.72 4.34 5.04
CA GLY A 55 -2.69 2.96 5.51
C GLY A 55 -4.04 2.45 6.02
N GLY A 56 -4.03 1.71 7.09
CA GLY A 56 -5.23 1.11 7.69
C GLY A 56 -5.00 -0.29 8.22
N MET A 57 -6.04 -1.12 8.19
CA MET A 57 -6.00 -2.45 8.80
C MET A 57 -5.27 -3.48 7.94
N VAL A 58 -4.47 -4.31 8.59
CA VAL A 58 -3.73 -5.41 7.96
C VAL A 58 -4.65 -6.36 7.19
N LEU A 59 -5.81 -6.69 7.79
CA LEU A 59 -6.76 -7.62 7.17
C LEU A 59 -7.31 -7.09 5.84
N ASP A 60 -7.61 -5.80 5.78
CA ASP A 60 -8.13 -5.17 4.55
C ASP A 60 -7.07 -5.11 3.46
N ALA A 61 -5.86 -4.71 3.83
CA ALA A 61 -4.74 -4.70 2.91
C ALA A 61 -4.46 -6.10 2.35
N ARG A 62 -4.45 -7.12 3.20
CA ARG A 62 -4.28 -8.51 2.79
C ARG A 62 -5.44 -9.02 1.92
N THR A 63 -6.68 -8.62 2.21
CA THR A 63 -7.83 -8.98 1.35
C THR A 63 -7.61 -8.56 -0.10
N PHE A 64 -6.92 -7.45 -0.32
CA PHE A 64 -6.53 -7.00 -1.66
C PHE A 64 -5.24 -7.68 -2.14
N THR A 65 -4.14 -7.57 -1.40
CA THR A 65 -2.80 -8.01 -1.83
C THR A 65 -2.72 -9.52 -2.05
N ASP A 66 -3.35 -10.33 -1.20
CA ASP A 66 -3.34 -11.79 -1.31
C ASP A 66 -3.92 -12.30 -2.64
N ARG A 67 -4.68 -11.47 -3.36
CA ARG A 67 -5.17 -11.80 -4.71
C ARG A 67 -4.07 -11.82 -5.76
N PHE A 68 -2.96 -11.16 -5.49
CA PHE A 68 -1.84 -11.01 -6.41
C PHE A 68 -0.58 -11.76 -5.96
N ILE A 69 -0.64 -12.42 -4.79
CA ILE A 69 0.46 -13.24 -4.30
C ILE A 69 0.43 -14.58 -5.03
N THR A 70 1.39 -14.77 -5.93
CA THR A 70 1.55 -15.97 -6.77
C THR A 70 2.64 -16.92 -6.26
N LYS A 71 3.53 -16.40 -5.42
CA LYS A 71 4.63 -17.17 -4.81
C LYS A 71 4.95 -16.67 -3.41
N ASP A 72 5.50 -17.57 -2.60
CA ASP A 72 6.08 -17.20 -1.33
C ASP A 72 7.34 -16.36 -1.57
N ALA A 73 7.45 -15.21 -0.91
CA ALA A 73 8.59 -14.31 -1.09
C ALA A 73 8.83 -13.45 0.16
N ILE A 74 10.08 -13.11 0.42
CA ILE A 74 10.42 -12.11 1.43
C ILE A 74 10.13 -10.73 0.83
N PHE A 75 9.30 -9.94 1.52
CA PHE A 75 9.01 -8.56 1.11
C PHE A 75 9.73 -7.52 1.96
N GLY A 76 10.36 -7.95 3.05
CA GLY A 76 11.11 -7.09 3.94
C GLY A 76 11.55 -7.81 5.19
N TYR A 77 12.04 -7.04 6.13
CA TYR A 77 12.46 -7.52 7.44
C TYR A 77 11.92 -6.59 8.51
N GLN A 78 11.69 -7.13 9.70
CA GLN A 78 11.23 -6.37 10.85
C GLN A 78 12.06 -6.69 12.08
N ARG A 79 12.16 -5.73 12.98
CA ARG A 79 12.70 -5.90 14.32
C ARG A 79 11.90 -5.11 15.33
N PHE A 80 12.00 -5.49 16.57
CA PHE A 80 11.28 -4.86 17.65
C PHE A 80 12.24 -4.25 18.66
N LYS A 81 11.81 -3.17 19.28
CA LYS A 81 12.50 -2.59 20.41
C LYS A 81 12.43 -3.56 21.58
N GLU A 82 13.59 -3.90 22.14
CA GLU A 82 13.70 -4.60 23.44
C GLU A 82 13.99 -3.59 24.54
N ASP A 83 13.65 -3.87 25.74
CA ASP A 83 13.92 -3.11 26.97
C ASP A 83 13.97 -1.56 26.85
N ASN A 84 14.47 -0.89 27.90
CA ASN A 84 14.60 0.58 27.98
C ASN A 84 15.93 1.11 27.41
N ASN A 85 16.83 0.24 26.92
CA ASN A 85 18.07 0.69 26.30
C ASN A 85 17.77 1.22 24.89
N PRO A 86 18.13 2.48 24.54
CA PRO A 86 17.85 3.07 23.23
C PRO A 86 18.33 2.24 22.04
N PHE A 87 19.36 1.43 22.21
CA PHE A 87 20.02 0.65 21.15
C PHE A 87 19.70 -0.85 21.17
N SER A 88 18.83 -1.29 22.10
CA SER A 88 18.47 -2.72 22.22
C SER A 88 17.30 -3.04 21.31
N TYR A 89 17.52 -3.94 20.36
CA TYR A 89 16.52 -4.41 19.41
C TYR A 89 16.67 -5.90 19.18
N THR A 90 15.56 -6.59 18.89
CA THR A 90 15.61 -7.95 18.39
C THR A 90 16.40 -8.04 17.09
N PRO A 91 16.95 -9.22 16.75
CA PRO A 91 17.47 -9.45 15.41
C PRO A 91 16.39 -9.19 14.34
N TRP A 92 16.84 -8.78 13.15
CA TRP A 92 15.96 -8.66 11.99
C TRP A 92 15.37 -10.02 11.62
N THR A 93 14.05 -10.10 11.51
CA THR A 93 13.30 -11.28 11.10
C THR A 93 12.62 -11.05 9.76
N PRO A 94 12.60 -12.03 8.84
CA PRO A 94 11.99 -11.86 7.53
C PRO A 94 10.47 -11.75 7.60
N CYS A 95 9.92 -10.80 6.86
CA CYS A 95 8.51 -10.66 6.58
C CYS A 95 8.21 -11.31 5.23
N MET A 96 7.27 -12.26 5.20
CA MET A 96 7.01 -13.05 4.01
C MET A 96 5.58 -12.93 3.52
N THR A 97 5.42 -12.81 2.21
CA THR A 97 4.15 -13.16 1.56
C THR A 97 4.00 -14.68 1.50
N LYS A 98 2.78 -15.14 1.64
CA LYS A 98 2.41 -16.56 1.54
C LYS A 98 1.26 -16.73 0.56
N THR A 99 1.36 -17.73 -0.29
CA THR A 99 0.28 -18.09 -1.20
C THR A 99 -0.92 -18.61 -0.40
N THR A 100 -2.09 -18.03 -0.64
CA THR A 100 -3.31 -18.39 0.09
C THR A 100 -4.28 -19.24 -0.73
N GLY A 101 -3.94 -19.53 -1.97
CA GLY A 101 -4.82 -20.26 -2.92
C GLY A 101 -5.99 -19.44 -3.47
N ILE A 102 -6.17 -18.19 -3.01
CA ILE A 102 -7.21 -17.27 -3.50
C ILE A 102 -6.70 -16.31 -4.59
N GLY A 103 -5.39 -16.34 -4.86
CA GLY A 103 -4.73 -15.48 -5.84
C GLY A 103 -5.09 -15.81 -7.29
N ILE A 104 -4.75 -14.88 -8.17
CA ILE A 104 -4.79 -15.10 -9.62
C ILE A 104 -3.74 -16.14 -10.02
N LYS A 105 -4.06 -16.96 -11.04
CA LYS A 105 -3.13 -18.00 -11.52
C LYS A 105 -2.03 -17.46 -12.43
N LYS A 106 -2.21 -16.28 -12.97
CA LYS A 106 -1.30 -15.66 -13.92
C LYS A 106 -0.98 -14.25 -13.47
N GLU A 107 0.31 -13.93 -13.41
CA GLU A 107 0.78 -12.56 -13.15
C GLU A 107 0.22 -11.59 -14.18
N ILE A 108 -0.21 -10.43 -13.70
CA ILE A 108 -0.65 -9.31 -14.56
C ILE A 108 0.17 -8.07 -14.19
N PRO A 109 0.44 -7.16 -15.12
CA PRO A 109 1.12 -5.92 -14.83
C PRO A 109 0.35 -5.07 -13.81
N ILE A 110 1.05 -4.61 -12.78
CA ILE A 110 0.53 -3.73 -11.73
C ILE A 110 1.43 -2.51 -11.64
N VAL A 111 0.85 -1.33 -11.72
CA VAL A 111 1.54 -0.07 -11.39
C VAL A 111 0.94 0.49 -10.12
N ILE A 112 1.80 0.78 -9.15
CA ILE A 112 1.41 1.38 -7.86
C ILE A 112 1.82 2.84 -7.86
N LEU A 113 0.89 3.75 -7.56
CA LEU A 113 1.18 5.17 -7.42
C LEU A 113 1.39 5.50 -5.94
N LEU A 114 2.50 6.14 -5.63
CA LEU A 114 2.82 6.61 -4.29
C LEU A 114 3.07 8.11 -4.26
N ASP A 115 2.87 8.68 -3.08
CA ASP A 115 3.31 10.02 -2.71
C ASP A 115 3.73 10.05 -1.23
N ASN A 116 4.14 11.23 -0.74
CA ASN A 116 4.59 11.41 0.64
C ASN A 116 3.49 11.23 1.71
N ASN A 117 2.24 11.05 1.31
CA ASN A 117 1.12 10.72 2.20
C ASN A 117 0.74 9.23 2.13
N SER A 118 1.43 8.45 1.29
CA SER A 118 1.28 6.99 1.26
C SER A 118 2.04 6.39 2.45
N ALA A 119 1.32 5.88 3.46
CA ALA A 119 1.91 5.47 4.73
C ALA A 119 1.44 4.10 5.19
N SER A 120 2.16 3.49 6.15
CA SER A 120 1.74 2.31 6.91
C SER A 120 1.37 1.14 5.99
N MET A 121 0.13 0.63 6.06
CA MET A 121 -0.31 -0.51 5.24
C MET A 121 -0.27 -0.24 3.73
N SER A 122 -0.24 1.01 3.28
CA SER A 122 0.02 1.33 1.87
C SER A 122 1.45 0.97 1.47
N GLU A 123 2.40 1.26 2.34
CA GLU A 123 3.82 0.92 2.13
C GLU A 123 4.03 -0.59 2.22
N ILE A 124 3.48 -1.24 3.24
CA ILE A 124 3.58 -2.69 3.42
C ILE A 124 2.95 -3.43 2.23
N SER A 125 1.77 -2.99 1.78
CA SER A 125 1.11 -3.55 0.59
C SER A 125 1.97 -3.41 -0.66
N THR A 126 2.64 -2.26 -0.81
CA THR A 126 3.58 -2.01 -1.92
C THR A 126 4.75 -2.98 -1.88
N LEU A 127 5.39 -3.16 -0.72
CA LEU A 127 6.48 -4.12 -0.56
C LEU A 127 6.02 -5.55 -0.83
N MET A 128 4.86 -5.94 -0.32
CA MET A 128 4.28 -7.26 -0.57
C MET A 128 4.08 -7.52 -2.07
N LEU A 129 3.51 -6.57 -2.80
CA LEU A 129 3.29 -6.69 -4.23
C LEU A 129 4.60 -6.66 -5.01
N LYS A 130 5.55 -5.78 -4.68
CA LYS A 130 6.89 -5.73 -5.31
C LYS A 130 7.64 -7.04 -5.17
N SER A 131 7.47 -7.75 -4.06
CA SER A 131 8.12 -9.06 -3.85
C SER A 131 7.71 -10.12 -4.88
N GLN A 132 6.60 -9.89 -5.59
CA GLN A 132 6.11 -10.83 -6.59
C GLN A 132 6.89 -10.75 -7.91
N GLY A 133 7.58 -9.66 -8.18
CA GLY A 133 8.48 -9.59 -9.33
C GLY A 133 8.35 -8.34 -10.19
N LYS A 134 8.97 -8.39 -11.36
CA LYS A 134 9.13 -7.24 -12.27
C LYS A 134 7.83 -6.75 -12.92
N HIS A 135 6.74 -7.49 -12.83
CA HIS A 135 5.43 -7.07 -13.31
C HIS A 135 4.77 -6.04 -12.40
N VAL A 136 5.38 -5.73 -11.23
CA VAL A 136 4.94 -4.68 -10.31
C VAL A 136 5.93 -3.52 -10.37
N THR A 137 5.45 -2.35 -10.78
CA THR A 137 6.23 -1.11 -10.90
C THR A 137 5.64 -0.04 -9.99
N VAL A 138 6.48 0.68 -9.28
CA VAL A 138 6.09 1.82 -8.43
C VAL A 138 6.43 3.12 -9.13
N VAL A 139 5.44 4.02 -9.23
CA VAL A 139 5.55 5.31 -9.93
C VAL A 139 5.10 6.43 -8.99
N GLY A 140 5.77 7.56 -9.02
CA GLY A 140 5.38 8.76 -8.26
C GLY A 140 6.47 9.26 -7.34
N GLY A 141 6.12 9.67 -6.14
CA GLY A 141 7.05 10.16 -5.12
C GLY A 141 7.47 9.08 -4.13
N TYR A 142 8.41 9.44 -3.26
CA TYR A 142 8.69 8.63 -2.07
C TYR A 142 7.45 8.54 -1.19
N SER A 143 7.24 7.39 -0.56
CA SER A 143 6.20 7.24 0.46
C SER A 143 6.58 7.94 1.78
N ALA A 144 5.70 7.92 2.76
CA ALA A 144 5.90 8.63 4.04
C ALA A 144 7.05 8.10 4.88
N GLY A 145 7.39 6.82 4.75
CA GLY A 145 8.36 6.19 5.65
C GLY A 145 7.80 6.00 7.07
N ALA A 146 6.56 5.56 7.18
CA ALA A 146 5.86 5.34 8.44
C ALA A 146 5.27 3.92 8.46
N THR A 147 6.15 2.92 8.44
CA THR A 147 5.77 1.50 8.37
C THR A 147 5.53 0.87 9.74
N ALA A 148 5.95 1.54 10.81
CA ALA A 148 5.79 1.02 12.16
C ALA A 148 4.33 0.93 12.56
N GLY A 149 3.87 -0.28 12.88
CA GLY A 149 2.48 -0.56 13.20
C GLY A 149 2.00 0.20 14.44
N LEU A 150 0.85 0.85 14.31
CA LEU A 150 0.13 1.53 15.39
C LEU A 150 -1.04 0.67 15.90
N GLY A 151 -0.87 -0.63 15.99
CA GLY A 151 -1.88 -1.53 16.51
C GLY A 151 -1.89 -1.60 18.02
N ASP A 152 -2.91 -2.24 18.58
CA ASP A 152 -2.95 -2.56 20.00
C ASP A 152 -1.77 -3.46 20.37
N SER A 153 -1.04 -3.14 21.44
CA SER A 153 0.17 -3.85 21.87
C SER A 153 -0.03 -5.35 21.97
N ASP A 154 -1.23 -5.78 22.33
CA ASP A 154 -1.56 -7.19 22.54
C ASP A 154 -1.88 -7.95 21.24
N GLN A 155 -2.19 -7.24 20.15
CA GLN A 155 -2.60 -7.87 18.90
C GLN A 155 -1.59 -7.73 17.76
N PHE A 156 -0.80 -6.65 17.73
CA PHE A 156 0.04 -6.31 16.58
C PHE A 156 1.45 -5.86 16.93
N ASN A 157 1.86 -6.05 18.17
CA ASN A 157 3.16 -5.57 18.64
C ASN A 157 3.33 -4.04 18.45
N GLY A 158 2.23 -3.34 18.70
CA GLY A 158 2.03 -2.03 18.11
C GLY A 158 2.72 -0.89 18.79
N GLY A 159 3.20 -0.99 19.99
CA GLY A 159 3.86 0.15 20.60
C GLY A 159 3.42 0.46 22.02
N ILE A 160 3.92 1.57 22.53
CA ILE A 160 3.62 2.05 23.88
C ILE A 160 2.66 3.23 23.79
N ARG A 161 1.57 3.16 24.53
CA ARG A 161 0.68 4.29 24.78
C ARG A 161 0.98 4.89 26.14
N GLY A 162 1.08 6.21 26.22
CA GLY A 162 1.32 6.89 27.47
C GLY A 162 0.62 8.23 27.55
N LYS A 163 0.39 8.70 28.77
CA LYS A 163 -0.12 10.03 29.08
C LYS A 163 1.02 10.93 29.53
N VAL A 164 1.09 12.12 28.94
CA VAL A 164 1.96 13.20 29.38
C VAL A 164 1.20 14.15 30.30
N SER A 165 -0.09 14.35 30.04
CA SER A 165 -1.02 15.14 30.86
C SER A 165 -2.45 14.66 30.61
N ASP A 166 -3.44 15.28 31.25
CA ASP A 166 -4.86 14.98 31.01
C ASP A 166 -5.32 15.34 29.58
N TYR A 167 -4.55 16.12 28.84
CA TYR A 167 -4.87 16.61 27.50
C TYR A 167 -3.92 16.10 26.43
N LEU A 168 -2.84 15.38 26.82
CA LEU A 168 -1.81 14.92 25.89
C LEU A 168 -1.48 13.46 26.12
N GLU A 169 -1.81 12.64 25.14
CA GLU A 169 -1.39 11.25 25.06
C GLU A 169 -0.39 11.09 23.92
N PHE A 170 0.54 10.16 24.05
CA PHE A 170 1.41 9.75 22.96
C PHE A 170 1.25 8.27 22.66
N TYR A 171 1.55 7.94 21.43
CA TYR A 171 1.64 6.58 20.96
C TYR A 171 2.95 6.40 20.19
N MET A 172 3.79 5.51 20.66
CA MET A 172 5.12 5.28 20.09
C MET A 172 5.23 3.85 19.56
N PRO A 173 5.42 3.66 18.25
CA PRO A 173 5.62 2.34 17.70
C PRO A 173 6.96 1.75 18.17
N LEU A 174 7.01 0.44 18.33
CA LEU A 174 8.21 -0.30 18.74
C LEU A 174 8.81 -1.15 17.62
N LEU A 175 8.25 -1.08 16.42
CA LEU A 175 8.66 -1.87 15.26
C LEU A 175 9.42 -0.99 14.27
N ALA A 176 10.49 -1.50 13.69
CA ALA A 176 11.14 -0.91 12.54
C ALA A 176 11.17 -1.91 11.38
N MET A 177 11.05 -1.41 10.15
CA MET A 177 11.05 -2.24 8.94
C MET A 177 12.18 -1.86 7.98
N GLN A 178 12.63 -2.88 7.27
CA GLN A 178 13.48 -2.78 6.08
C GLN A 178 12.76 -3.42 4.89
N ASP A 179 13.07 -2.97 3.69
CA ASP A 179 12.66 -3.68 2.49
C ASP A 179 13.48 -4.97 2.27
N ALA A 180 13.19 -5.69 1.19
CA ALA A 180 13.92 -6.92 0.85
C ALA A 180 15.40 -6.70 0.52
N THR A 181 15.84 -5.47 0.29
CA THR A 181 17.25 -5.09 0.05
C THR A 181 17.96 -4.63 1.32
N HIS A 182 17.33 -4.76 2.48
CA HIS A 182 17.79 -4.28 3.78
C HIS A 182 17.89 -2.74 3.90
N THR A 183 17.16 -2.00 3.08
CA THR A 183 17.04 -0.55 3.22
C THR A 183 15.97 -0.24 4.26
N VAL A 184 16.31 0.58 5.25
CA VAL A 184 15.35 1.04 6.26
C VAL A 184 14.32 1.94 5.60
N ILE A 185 13.05 1.64 5.83
CA ILE A 185 11.92 2.39 5.28
C ILE A 185 11.54 3.55 6.22
N GLU A 186 11.60 3.33 7.52
CA GLU A 186 11.17 4.29 8.53
C GLU A 186 11.88 5.63 8.38
N GLY A 187 11.13 6.73 8.25
CA GLY A 187 11.63 8.07 8.06
C GLY A 187 12.19 8.39 6.67
N ILE A 188 12.26 7.39 5.77
CA ILE A 188 12.83 7.55 4.41
C ILE A 188 11.75 7.35 3.35
N GLY A 189 10.90 6.35 3.52
CA GLY A 189 9.90 5.93 2.56
C GLY A 189 10.40 4.94 1.51
N ILE A 190 9.45 4.39 0.77
CA ILE A 190 9.71 3.54 -0.40
C ILE A 190 10.10 4.42 -1.57
N LYS A 191 11.28 4.17 -2.13
CA LYS A 191 11.70 4.80 -3.37
C LYS A 191 10.90 4.24 -4.54
N PRO A 192 10.24 5.08 -5.37
CA PRO A 192 9.59 4.59 -6.58
C PRO A 192 10.61 4.09 -7.61
N ASP A 193 10.18 3.18 -8.48
CA ASP A 193 10.97 2.73 -9.62
C ASP A 193 11.09 3.83 -10.67
N LEU A 194 10.02 4.63 -10.83
CA LEU A 194 9.97 5.81 -11.69
C LEU A 194 9.55 7.02 -10.85
N LEU A 195 10.52 7.86 -10.53
CA LEU A 195 10.27 9.11 -9.80
C LEU A 195 9.58 10.11 -10.73
N VAL A 196 8.48 10.68 -10.24
CA VAL A 196 7.73 11.75 -10.91
C VAL A 196 7.72 12.96 -9.99
N ASP A 197 8.02 14.12 -10.53
CA ASP A 197 8.00 15.37 -9.76
C ASP A 197 6.61 15.61 -9.15
N PRO A 198 6.55 16.24 -7.98
CA PRO A 198 5.29 16.63 -7.36
C PRO A 198 4.40 17.44 -8.31
N LEU A 199 3.09 17.32 -8.13
CA LEU A 199 2.13 18.13 -8.89
C LEU A 199 2.37 19.62 -8.63
N THR A 200 2.27 20.41 -9.69
CA THR A 200 2.27 21.87 -9.57
C THR A 200 0.95 22.36 -8.97
N GLU A 201 0.93 23.59 -8.47
CA GLU A 201 -0.31 24.20 -7.94
C GLU A 201 -1.43 24.24 -9.00
N ASP A 202 -1.08 24.49 -10.25
CA ASP A 202 -2.05 24.51 -11.35
C ASP A 202 -2.63 23.11 -11.61
N GLU A 203 -1.81 22.06 -11.61
CA GLU A 203 -2.29 20.68 -11.74
C GLU A 203 -3.19 20.28 -10.57
N VAL A 204 -2.85 20.67 -9.34
CA VAL A 204 -3.71 20.44 -8.17
C VAL A 204 -5.05 21.16 -8.33
N ARG A 205 -5.03 22.40 -8.83
CA ARG A 205 -6.25 23.17 -9.11
C ARG A 205 -7.10 22.50 -10.20
N GLU A 206 -6.49 22.07 -11.30
CA GLU A 206 -7.17 21.36 -12.38
C GLU A 206 -7.79 20.05 -11.90
N MET A 207 -7.07 19.27 -11.09
CA MET A 207 -7.61 18.07 -10.45
C MET A 207 -8.84 18.36 -9.59
N ALA A 208 -8.81 19.46 -8.83
CA ALA A 208 -9.94 19.85 -7.99
C ALA A 208 -11.17 20.26 -8.82
N LEU A 209 -10.97 20.90 -9.96
CA LEU A 209 -12.05 21.32 -10.86
C LEU A 209 -12.59 20.18 -11.74
N SER A 210 -11.78 19.15 -11.99
CA SER A 210 -12.13 18.04 -12.89
C SER A 210 -11.75 16.67 -12.30
N PRO A 211 -12.21 16.31 -11.10
CA PRO A 211 -11.69 15.20 -10.31
C PRO A 211 -11.88 13.82 -10.96
N PHE A 212 -12.80 13.70 -11.93
CA PHE A 212 -13.11 12.42 -12.59
C PHE A 212 -12.53 12.30 -14.00
N THR A 213 -12.01 13.37 -14.56
CA THR A 213 -11.54 13.41 -15.96
C THR A 213 -10.09 13.85 -16.10
N HIS A 214 -9.53 14.47 -15.06
CA HIS A 214 -8.15 14.92 -15.08
C HIS A 214 -7.19 13.73 -14.94
N ILE A 215 -6.22 13.65 -15.84
CA ILE A 215 -5.13 12.68 -15.82
C ILE A 215 -3.84 13.43 -15.52
N ASP A 216 -3.43 13.37 -14.26
CA ASP A 216 -2.19 13.98 -13.82
C ASP A 216 -0.93 13.28 -14.39
N ARG A 217 0.24 13.92 -14.24
CA ARG A 217 1.50 13.41 -14.80
C ARG A 217 1.91 12.04 -14.26
N THR A 218 1.61 11.73 -12.99
CA THR A 218 1.91 10.43 -12.38
C THR A 218 1.04 9.34 -12.98
N LEU A 219 -0.24 9.63 -13.16
CA LEU A 219 -1.17 8.70 -13.80
C LEU A 219 -0.83 8.50 -15.29
N LYS A 220 -0.42 9.57 -16.01
CA LYS A 220 0.07 9.45 -17.39
C LYS A 220 1.26 8.49 -17.48
N GLN A 221 2.25 8.68 -16.61
CA GLN A 221 3.42 7.81 -16.55
C GLN A 221 3.05 6.34 -16.27
N ALA A 222 2.10 6.10 -15.38
CA ALA A 222 1.61 4.76 -15.08
C ALA A 222 0.92 4.11 -16.30
N ILE A 223 0.13 4.87 -17.04
CA ILE A 223 -0.52 4.41 -18.27
C ILE A 223 0.53 4.06 -19.32
N GLU A 224 1.56 4.87 -19.50
CA GLU A 224 2.67 4.60 -20.41
C GLU A 224 3.40 3.31 -20.05
N VAL A 225 3.74 3.10 -18.77
CA VAL A 225 4.36 1.87 -18.27
C VAL A 225 3.50 0.66 -18.62
N LEU A 226 2.19 0.73 -18.39
CA LEU A 226 1.28 -0.36 -18.71
C LEU A 226 1.09 -0.57 -20.22
N SER A 227 1.22 0.48 -21.02
CA SER A 227 1.06 0.37 -22.48
C SER A 227 2.22 -0.36 -23.15
N ASN A 228 3.41 -0.28 -22.53
CA ASN A 228 4.64 -0.91 -23.02
C ASN A 228 4.85 -2.35 -22.51
N ASN A 229 3.99 -2.84 -21.61
CA ASN A 229 3.94 -4.19 -21.07
C ASN A 229 2.70 -4.93 -21.60
#